data_d40a2c969205e15d0dc75949c44f9c96
#
_entry.id   d40a2c969205e15d0dc75949c44f9c96
#
_cell.length_a   1.000
_cell.length_b   1.000
_cell.length_c   1.000
_cell.angle_alpha   90.00
_cell.angle_beta   90.00
_cell.angle_gamma   90.00
#
_symmetry.space_group_name_H-M   'P 1'
#
loop_
_entity.id
_entity.type
_entity.pdbx_description
1 polymer ?
#
loop_
_entity_poly.entity_id
_entity_poly.type
_entity_poly.pdbx_seq_one_letter_code
_entity_poly.pdbx_strand_id
1 'polypeptide(L)'
;SIEKELGCALFVRHVPLELTYAGQVFLKYALDFQKRHRSMEQEFNDIAHRQQGRLRIGIAYTRGHALMPQLITEFQRQYPRMQVHLLEASNNTLHKMLLDGELDLAIAYFPENITGLELVDFYQEEIVLLAARSLLDEIYGDKADELIRQVRESGDVSLLSECPFLLNGLNDVAGQLSRRLFDAVGLNPTVRAQSKNIETLLGLCVRGVGATFS
;
A
#
# COMPACT_ATOMS: atom_id res chain seq x y z
N SER A 1 -21.71 -22.77 28.07
CA SER A 1 -20.68 -21.89 27.46
C SER A 1 -19.71 -22.73 26.67
N ILE A 2 -19.14 -22.18 25.60
CA ILE A 2 -18.18 -22.86 24.71
C ILE A 2 -17.03 -23.53 25.50
N GLU A 3 -16.52 -22.89 26.54
CA GLU A 3 -15.48 -23.48 27.41
C GLU A 3 -15.92 -24.80 28.08
N LYS A 4 -17.21 -24.90 28.43
CA LYS A 4 -17.78 -26.15 29.00
C LYS A 4 -17.88 -27.25 27.96
N GLU A 5 -18.22 -26.91 26.73
CA GLU A 5 -18.34 -27.87 25.62
C GLU A 5 -16.97 -28.37 25.16
N LEU A 6 -15.97 -27.50 25.15
CA LEU A 6 -14.61 -27.84 24.78
C LEU A 6 -13.78 -28.47 25.93
N GLY A 7 -14.29 -28.40 27.16
CA GLY A 7 -13.60 -28.95 28.33
C GLY A 7 -12.32 -28.21 28.75
N CYS A 8 -12.10 -26.99 28.24
CA CYS A 8 -10.91 -26.19 28.57
C CYS A 8 -11.23 -24.69 28.63
N ALA A 9 -10.45 -23.95 29.41
CA ALA A 9 -10.57 -22.50 29.52
C ALA A 9 -9.93 -21.83 28.27
N LEU A 10 -10.66 -20.88 27.67
CA LEU A 10 -10.17 -20.10 26.54
C LEU A 10 -9.56 -18.77 26.96
N PHE A 11 -9.92 -18.28 28.14
CA PHE A 11 -9.43 -17.00 28.67
C PHE A 11 -8.77 -17.18 30.03
N VAL A 12 -7.68 -16.45 30.25
CA VAL A 12 -7.12 -16.20 31.58
C VAL A 12 -7.87 -15.02 32.15
N ARG A 13 -8.60 -15.28 33.27
CA ARG A 13 -9.54 -14.30 33.86
C ARG A 13 -8.83 -13.32 34.78
N HIS A 14 -7.95 -12.50 34.21
CA HIS A 14 -7.36 -11.34 34.92
C HIS A 14 -7.50 -10.08 34.03
N VAL A 15 -7.15 -8.94 34.56
CA VAL A 15 -7.15 -7.67 33.83
C VAL A 15 -5.70 -7.29 33.46
N PRO A 16 -5.38 -7.13 32.18
CA PRO A 16 -6.22 -7.29 30.99
C PRO A 16 -6.57 -8.76 30.72
N LEU A 17 -7.71 -8.99 30.00
CA LEU A 17 -8.14 -10.32 29.60
C LEU A 17 -7.19 -10.89 28.53
N GLU A 18 -6.65 -12.07 28.78
CA GLU A 18 -5.71 -12.74 27.87
C GLU A 18 -6.26 -14.10 27.41
N LEU A 19 -5.85 -14.52 26.21
CA LEU A 19 -6.18 -15.84 25.70
C LEU A 19 -5.24 -16.90 26.30
N THR A 20 -5.79 -18.04 26.69
CA THR A 20 -4.99 -19.24 26.92
C THR A 20 -4.46 -19.78 25.59
N TYR A 21 -3.56 -20.78 25.63
CA TYR A 21 -3.17 -21.50 24.40
C TYR A 21 -4.39 -22.11 23.68
N ALA A 22 -5.31 -22.72 24.42
CA ALA A 22 -6.57 -23.23 23.85
C ALA A 22 -7.43 -22.08 23.26
N GLY A 23 -7.43 -20.90 23.90
CA GLY A 23 -8.09 -19.70 23.37
C GLY A 23 -7.50 -19.22 22.06
N GLN A 24 -6.17 -19.24 21.92
CA GLN A 24 -5.50 -18.87 20.65
C GLN A 24 -5.85 -19.85 19.53
N VAL A 25 -5.85 -21.14 19.81
CA VAL A 25 -6.26 -22.18 18.86
C VAL A 25 -7.72 -22.00 18.47
N PHE A 26 -8.61 -21.79 19.46
CA PHE A 26 -10.02 -21.55 19.19
C PHE A 26 -10.25 -20.30 18.33
N LEU A 27 -9.59 -19.19 18.66
CA LEU A 27 -9.69 -17.95 17.88
C LEU A 27 -9.30 -18.17 16.41
N LYS A 28 -8.21 -18.91 16.16
CA LYS A 28 -7.77 -19.25 14.79
C LYS A 28 -8.89 -19.96 14.02
N TYR A 29 -9.50 -20.99 14.61
CA TYR A 29 -10.59 -21.73 13.96
C TYR A 29 -11.87 -20.90 13.83
N ALA A 30 -12.19 -20.08 14.82
CA ALA A 30 -13.35 -19.19 14.77
C ALA A 30 -13.24 -18.15 13.65
N LEU A 31 -12.06 -17.56 13.45
CA LEU A 31 -11.78 -16.64 12.36
C LEU A 31 -11.85 -17.34 10.99
N ASP A 32 -11.31 -18.56 10.86
CA ASP A 32 -11.41 -19.34 9.62
C ASP A 32 -12.85 -19.72 9.30
N PHE A 33 -13.62 -20.11 10.31
CA PHE A 33 -15.06 -20.39 10.15
C PHE A 33 -15.83 -19.14 9.71
N GLN A 34 -15.57 -18.00 10.35
CA GLN A 34 -16.21 -16.73 9.99
C GLN A 34 -15.88 -16.33 8.54
N LYS A 35 -14.64 -16.55 8.10
CA LYS A 35 -14.20 -16.30 6.73
C LYS A 35 -14.99 -17.20 5.74
N ARG A 36 -15.05 -18.50 6.02
CA ARG A 36 -15.78 -19.46 5.16
C ARG A 36 -17.27 -19.17 5.12
N HIS A 37 -17.85 -18.77 6.24
CA HIS A 37 -19.26 -18.38 6.30
C HIS A 37 -19.54 -17.15 5.42
N ARG A 38 -18.69 -16.13 5.49
CA ARG A 38 -18.80 -14.94 4.61
C ARG A 38 -18.67 -15.31 3.13
N SER A 39 -17.72 -16.17 2.77
CA SER A 39 -17.56 -16.63 1.38
C SER A 39 -18.81 -17.36 0.89
N MET A 40 -19.37 -18.22 1.72
CA MET A 40 -20.62 -18.91 1.42
C MET A 40 -21.79 -17.94 1.22
N GLU A 41 -21.97 -16.96 2.12
CA GLU A 41 -23.02 -15.95 1.98
C GLU A 41 -22.85 -15.12 0.69
N GLN A 42 -21.62 -14.80 0.31
CA GLN A 42 -21.33 -14.12 -0.97
C GLN A 42 -21.71 -14.99 -2.16
N GLU A 43 -21.28 -16.24 -2.18
CA GLU A 43 -21.58 -17.18 -3.28
C GLU A 43 -23.10 -17.36 -3.46
N PHE A 44 -23.84 -17.52 -2.36
CA PHE A 44 -25.31 -17.60 -2.42
C PHE A 44 -25.97 -16.30 -2.86
N ASN A 45 -25.42 -15.16 -2.45
CA ASN A 45 -25.90 -13.85 -2.85
C ASN A 45 -25.67 -13.61 -4.36
N ASP A 46 -24.53 -14.04 -4.89
CA ASP A 46 -24.20 -13.97 -6.32
C ASP A 46 -25.10 -14.88 -7.15
N ILE A 47 -25.43 -16.09 -6.64
CA ILE A 47 -26.36 -17.02 -7.26
C ILE A 47 -27.80 -16.44 -7.28
N ALA A 48 -28.25 -15.87 -6.15
CA ALA A 48 -29.60 -15.36 -5.98
C ALA A 48 -29.87 -14.07 -6.75
N HIS A 49 -28.86 -13.23 -6.89
CA HIS A 49 -28.97 -11.86 -7.42
C HIS A 49 -28.05 -11.65 -8.62
N ARG A 50 -28.21 -12.45 -9.69
CA ARG A 50 -27.43 -12.33 -10.93
C ARG A 50 -27.09 -10.86 -11.23
N GLN A 51 -25.82 -10.47 -11.09
CA GLN A 51 -25.26 -9.12 -11.31
C GLN A 51 -25.61 -8.06 -10.22
N GLN A 52 -26.05 -8.46 -9.05
CA GLN A 52 -26.13 -7.56 -7.90
C GLN A 52 -25.23 -8.11 -6.80
N GLY A 53 -24.25 -7.35 -6.40
CA GLY A 53 -23.31 -7.76 -5.37
C GLY A 53 -22.46 -6.58 -4.91
N ARG A 54 -21.52 -6.88 -4.02
CA ARG A 54 -20.54 -5.91 -3.51
C ARG A 54 -19.14 -6.43 -3.77
N LEU A 55 -18.33 -5.66 -4.47
CA LEU A 55 -16.93 -5.93 -4.71
C LEU A 55 -16.07 -5.05 -3.78
N ARG A 56 -15.30 -5.67 -2.89
CA ARG A 56 -14.41 -4.99 -1.94
C ARG A 56 -12.99 -5.01 -2.51
N ILE A 57 -12.53 -3.85 -2.93
CA ILE A 57 -11.22 -3.68 -3.57
C ILE A 57 -10.30 -2.94 -2.61
N GLY A 58 -9.15 -3.53 -2.31
CA GLY A 58 -8.06 -2.86 -1.62
C GLY A 58 -7.07 -2.28 -2.63
N ILE A 59 -6.53 -1.09 -2.33
CA ILE A 59 -5.48 -0.50 -3.15
C ILE A 59 -4.50 0.28 -2.28
N ALA A 60 -3.22 0.31 -2.67
CA ALA A 60 -2.24 1.16 -2.02
C ALA A 60 -2.56 2.64 -2.31
N TYR A 61 -2.42 3.49 -1.29
CA TYR A 61 -2.80 4.91 -1.33
C TYR A 61 -2.35 5.65 -2.60
N THR A 62 -1.10 5.43 -3.00
CA THR A 62 -0.48 6.11 -4.15
C THR A 62 -1.14 5.77 -5.48
N ARG A 63 -1.75 4.60 -5.59
CA ARG A 63 -2.33 4.06 -6.83
C ARG A 63 -3.81 4.35 -6.96
N GLY A 64 -4.50 4.50 -5.82
CA GLY A 64 -5.95 4.67 -5.78
C GLY A 64 -6.43 5.84 -6.62
N HIS A 65 -5.83 7.00 -6.42
CA HIS A 65 -6.18 8.22 -7.13
C HIS A 65 -5.95 8.12 -8.66
N ALA A 66 -4.86 7.47 -9.08
CA ALA A 66 -4.52 7.37 -10.50
C ALA A 66 -5.34 6.31 -11.26
N LEU A 67 -5.57 5.14 -10.65
CA LEU A 67 -6.13 3.98 -11.35
C LEU A 67 -7.64 3.81 -11.15
N MET A 68 -8.11 3.99 -9.90
CA MET A 68 -9.46 3.57 -9.55
C MET A 68 -10.59 4.36 -10.24
N PRO A 69 -10.47 5.67 -10.52
CA PRO A 69 -11.53 6.38 -11.22
C PRO A 69 -11.85 5.77 -12.59
N GLN A 70 -10.83 5.41 -13.37
CA GLN A 70 -11.01 4.80 -14.69
C GLN A 70 -11.51 3.35 -14.57
N LEU A 71 -10.90 2.55 -13.69
CA LEU A 71 -11.25 1.15 -13.50
C LEU A 71 -12.71 1.00 -13.01
N ILE A 72 -13.10 1.78 -12.00
CA ILE A 72 -14.46 1.73 -11.46
C ILE A 72 -15.47 2.22 -12.52
N THR A 73 -15.13 3.27 -13.27
CA THR A 73 -16.03 3.77 -14.33
C THR A 73 -16.29 2.71 -15.38
N GLU A 74 -15.25 2.01 -15.84
CA GLU A 74 -15.41 0.96 -16.84
C GLU A 74 -16.11 -0.28 -16.28
N PHE A 75 -15.79 -0.67 -15.05
CA PHE A 75 -16.47 -1.75 -14.36
C PHE A 75 -17.97 -1.48 -14.19
N GLN A 76 -18.35 -0.27 -13.79
CA GLN A 76 -19.75 0.12 -13.60
C GLN A 76 -20.55 0.16 -14.92
N ARG A 77 -19.90 0.37 -16.06
CA ARG A 77 -20.57 0.26 -17.38
C ARG A 77 -20.99 -1.16 -17.69
N GLN A 78 -20.18 -2.15 -17.30
CA GLN A 78 -20.48 -3.57 -17.54
C GLN A 78 -21.38 -4.15 -16.44
N TYR A 79 -21.19 -3.70 -15.20
CA TYR A 79 -21.88 -4.22 -14.02
C TYR A 79 -22.58 -3.10 -13.22
N PRO A 80 -23.60 -2.44 -13.79
CA PRO A 80 -24.20 -1.23 -13.20
C PRO A 80 -24.90 -1.46 -11.85
N ARG A 81 -25.16 -2.73 -11.49
CA ARG A 81 -25.79 -3.09 -10.22
C ARG A 81 -24.81 -3.56 -9.14
N MET A 82 -23.54 -3.70 -9.48
CA MET A 82 -22.49 -4.05 -8.52
C MET A 82 -22.05 -2.80 -7.74
N GLN A 83 -22.01 -2.91 -6.43
CA GLN A 83 -21.42 -1.88 -5.57
C GLN A 83 -19.91 -2.12 -5.44
N VAL A 84 -19.11 -1.09 -5.63
CA VAL A 84 -17.67 -1.15 -5.36
C VAL A 84 -17.39 -0.46 -4.03
N HIS A 85 -16.78 -1.21 -3.11
CA HIS A 85 -16.22 -0.67 -1.87
C HIS A 85 -14.70 -0.61 -2.02
N LEU A 86 -14.20 0.61 -2.17
CA LEU A 86 -12.76 0.85 -2.26
C LEU A 86 -12.19 1.10 -0.86
N LEU A 87 -11.10 0.41 -0.55
CA LEU A 87 -10.33 0.61 0.67
C LEU A 87 -8.88 0.94 0.33
N GLU A 88 -8.41 2.05 0.82
CA GLU A 88 -7.04 2.49 0.64
C GLU A 88 -6.23 2.21 1.90
N ALA A 89 -5.14 1.45 1.77
CA ALA A 89 -4.30 1.07 2.89
C ALA A 89 -2.85 0.76 2.45
N SER A 90 -1.97 0.48 3.41
CA SER A 90 -0.63 0.00 3.11
C SER A 90 -0.65 -1.43 2.56
N ASN A 91 0.37 -1.82 1.77
CA ASN A 91 0.47 -3.18 1.24
C ASN A 91 0.34 -4.26 2.33
N ASN A 92 0.98 -4.07 3.48
CA ASN A 92 0.90 -5.01 4.61
C ASN A 92 -0.52 -5.12 5.19
N THR A 93 -1.24 -4.02 5.28
CA THR A 93 -2.64 -4.00 5.75
C THR A 93 -3.53 -4.70 4.75
N LEU A 94 -3.39 -4.40 3.45
CA LEU A 94 -4.14 -5.03 2.37
C LEU A 94 -3.91 -6.54 2.32
N HIS A 95 -2.65 -6.98 2.49
CA HIS A 95 -2.31 -8.39 2.58
C HIS A 95 -3.08 -9.09 3.71
N LYS A 96 -3.05 -8.51 4.92
CA LYS A 96 -3.78 -9.06 6.06
C LYS A 96 -5.28 -9.12 5.81
N MET A 97 -5.86 -8.06 5.27
CA MET A 97 -7.29 -7.99 5.00
C MET A 97 -7.76 -8.98 3.92
N LEU A 98 -6.91 -9.28 2.91
CA LEU A 98 -7.18 -10.36 1.96
C LEU A 98 -7.20 -11.73 2.66
N LEU A 99 -6.20 -12.02 3.49
CA LEU A 99 -6.15 -13.28 4.25
C LEU A 99 -7.32 -13.42 5.22
N ASP A 100 -7.76 -12.32 5.81
CA ASP A 100 -8.91 -12.29 6.73
C ASP A 100 -10.27 -12.31 5.99
N GLY A 101 -10.28 -12.26 4.63
CA GLY A 101 -11.48 -12.24 3.82
C GLY A 101 -12.29 -10.94 3.94
N GLU A 102 -11.65 -9.85 4.34
CA GLU A 102 -12.26 -8.52 4.40
C GLU A 102 -12.26 -7.83 3.04
N LEU A 103 -11.37 -8.25 2.12
CA LEU A 103 -11.29 -7.83 0.73
C LEU A 103 -11.49 -9.03 -0.19
N ASP A 104 -12.03 -8.76 -1.38
CA ASP A 104 -12.18 -9.76 -2.45
C ASP A 104 -10.95 -9.76 -3.35
N LEU A 105 -10.37 -8.59 -3.60
CA LEU A 105 -9.10 -8.41 -4.31
C LEU A 105 -8.36 -7.17 -3.82
N ALA A 106 -7.05 -7.12 -4.11
CA ALA A 106 -6.27 -5.90 -3.90
C ALA A 106 -5.30 -5.65 -5.04
N ILE A 107 -5.09 -4.37 -5.36
CA ILE A 107 -4.07 -3.88 -6.29
C ILE A 107 -2.96 -3.27 -5.45
N ALA A 108 -1.87 -4.01 -5.31
CA ALA A 108 -0.78 -3.64 -4.42
C ALA A 108 0.53 -4.32 -4.84
N TYR A 109 1.63 -3.88 -4.27
CA TYR A 109 2.89 -4.59 -4.39
C TYR A 109 2.95 -5.70 -3.33
N PHE A 110 3.05 -6.93 -3.80
CA PHE A 110 3.25 -8.10 -2.96
C PHE A 110 4.54 -8.83 -3.35
N PRO A 111 5.27 -9.39 -2.37
CA PRO A 111 6.39 -10.27 -2.68
C PRO A 111 5.88 -11.54 -3.38
N GLU A 112 6.71 -12.10 -4.25
CA GLU A 112 6.45 -13.40 -4.85
C GLU A 112 6.24 -14.47 -3.76
N ASN A 113 5.36 -15.43 -4.00
CA ASN A 113 5.09 -16.58 -3.12
C ASN A 113 4.34 -16.26 -1.80
N ILE A 114 3.20 -15.61 -1.88
CA ILE A 114 2.31 -15.45 -0.72
C ILE A 114 1.38 -16.66 -0.62
N THR A 115 1.47 -17.38 0.49
CA THR A 115 0.59 -18.53 0.75
C THR A 115 -0.85 -18.07 0.97
N GLY A 116 -1.80 -18.70 0.28
CA GLY A 116 -3.23 -18.47 0.46
C GLY A 116 -3.85 -17.37 -0.39
N LEU A 117 -3.06 -16.77 -1.29
CA LEU A 117 -3.52 -15.79 -2.28
C LEU A 117 -3.09 -16.22 -3.68
N GLU A 118 -3.92 -15.91 -4.66
CA GLU A 118 -3.57 -15.95 -6.07
C GLU A 118 -3.02 -14.59 -6.49
N LEU A 119 -1.83 -14.58 -7.10
CA LEU A 119 -1.19 -13.37 -7.60
C LEU A 119 -1.30 -13.33 -9.11
N VAL A 120 -1.75 -12.19 -9.63
CA VAL A 120 -1.84 -11.93 -11.07
C VAL A 120 -1.07 -10.65 -11.35
N ASP A 121 -0.10 -10.72 -12.26
CA ASP A 121 0.62 -9.53 -12.72
C ASP A 121 -0.36 -8.59 -13.43
N PHE A 122 -0.41 -7.35 -12.98
CA PHE A 122 -1.35 -6.38 -13.49
C PHE A 122 -0.68 -5.31 -14.35
N TYR A 123 0.38 -4.68 -13.84
CA TYR A 123 1.18 -3.70 -14.58
C TYR A 123 2.54 -3.49 -13.91
N GLN A 124 3.45 -2.84 -14.63
CA GLN A 124 4.76 -2.46 -14.11
C GLN A 124 4.79 -0.98 -13.75
N GLU A 125 5.45 -0.64 -12.67
CA GLU A 125 5.66 0.73 -12.21
C GLU A 125 7.15 1.04 -12.20
N GLU A 126 7.47 2.29 -12.52
CA GLU A 126 8.78 2.86 -12.32
C GLU A 126 8.70 3.92 -11.23
N ILE A 127 9.63 3.86 -10.27
CA ILE A 127 9.79 4.92 -9.29
C ILE A 127 10.78 5.92 -9.85
N VAL A 128 10.33 7.16 -10.01
CA VAL A 128 11.11 8.24 -10.57
C VAL A 128 11.48 9.27 -9.50
N LEU A 129 12.65 9.89 -9.66
CA LEU A 129 13.06 11.03 -8.85
C LEU A 129 12.54 12.32 -9.50
N LEU A 130 11.82 13.12 -8.73
CA LEU A 130 11.21 14.38 -9.13
C LEU A 130 11.82 15.56 -8.36
N ALA A 131 12.10 16.64 -9.06
CA ALA A 131 12.51 17.90 -8.48
C ALA A 131 11.97 19.06 -9.32
N ALA A 132 11.56 20.15 -8.67
CA ALA A 132 11.19 21.35 -9.39
C ALA A 132 12.42 21.97 -10.06
N ARG A 133 12.28 22.41 -11.32
CA ARG A 133 13.35 23.06 -12.05
C ARG A 133 13.88 24.29 -11.29
N SER A 134 12.99 25.10 -10.74
CA SER A 134 13.34 26.29 -9.96
C SER A 134 14.23 25.97 -8.75
N LEU A 135 14.00 24.86 -8.07
CA LEU A 135 14.85 24.41 -6.97
C LEU A 135 16.26 24.07 -7.44
N LEU A 136 16.38 23.36 -8.55
CA LEU A 136 17.68 22.98 -9.11
C LEU A 136 18.45 24.21 -9.62
N ASP A 137 17.77 25.16 -10.25
CA ASP A 137 18.37 26.42 -10.70
C ASP A 137 18.83 27.28 -9.51
N GLU A 138 18.06 27.32 -8.41
CA GLU A 138 18.42 28.03 -7.18
C GLU A 138 19.70 27.46 -6.54
N ILE A 139 19.82 26.12 -6.48
CA ILE A 139 20.92 25.45 -5.79
C ILE A 139 22.16 25.36 -6.67
N TYR A 140 22.00 25.00 -7.95
CA TYR A 140 23.11 24.65 -8.83
C TYR A 140 23.40 25.67 -9.94
N GLY A 141 22.51 26.66 -10.13
CA GLY A 141 22.68 27.72 -11.12
C GLY A 141 22.89 27.17 -12.55
N ASP A 142 23.89 27.69 -13.22
CA ASP A 142 24.23 27.30 -14.60
C ASP A 142 24.62 25.83 -14.77
N LYS A 143 24.90 25.13 -13.67
CA LYS A 143 25.25 23.70 -13.68
C LYS A 143 24.03 22.79 -13.63
N ALA A 144 22.82 23.32 -13.43
CA ALA A 144 21.62 22.52 -13.25
C ALA A 144 21.32 21.59 -14.44
N ASP A 145 21.48 22.05 -15.68
CA ASP A 145 21.23 21.24 -16.89
C ASP A 145 22.19 20.07 -17.01
N GLU A 146 23.47 20.33 -16.75
CA GLU A 146 24.50 19.29 -16.77
C GLU A 146 24.27 18.27 -15.66
N LEU A 147 23.91 18.72 -14.48
CA LEU A 147 23.59 17.86 -13.34
C LEU A 147 22.39 16.95 -13.63
N ILE A 148 21.30 17.52 -14.19
CA ILE A 148 20.11 16.76 -14.59
C ILE A 148 20.46 15.65 -15.58
N ARG A 149 21.31 15.98 -16.58
CA ARG A 149 21.79 15.00 -17.54
C ARG A 149 22.57 13.87 -16.87
N GLN A 150 23.54 14.23 -16.02
CA GLN A 150 24.37 13.24 -15.33
C GLN A 150 23.56 12.33 -14.42
N VAL A 151 22.63 12.87 -13.64
CA VAL A 151 21.75 12.07 -12.79
C VAL A 151 20.87 11.11 -13.62
N ARG A 152 20.33 11.56 -14.75
CA ARG A 152 19.53 10.71 -15.65
C ARG A 152 20.33 9.58 -16.27
N GLU A 153 21.59 9.85 -16.66
CA GLU A 153 22.46 8.86 -17.32
C GLU A 153 23.04 7.85 -16.32
N SER A 154 23.45 8.32 -15.15
CA SER A 154 24.14 7.49 -14.15
C SER A 154 23.22 6.86 -13.10
N GLY A 155 22.07 7.48 -12.82
CA GLY A 155 21.23 7.15 -11.66
C GLY A 155 21.88 7.52 -10.31
N ASP A 156 22.99 8.25 -10.32
CA ASP A 156 23.72 8.59 -9.11
C ASP A 156 23.09 9.78 -8.38
N VAL A 157 22.37 9.46 -7.31
CA VAL A 157 21.70 10.47 -6.47
C VAL A 157 22.68 11.27 -5.59
N SER A 158 23.95 10.86 -5.46
CA SER A 158 24.97 11.62 -4.71
C SER A 158 25.26 12.97 -5.34
N LEU A 159 25.05 13.10 -6.63
CA LEU A 159 25.16 14.37 -7.37
C LEU A 159 24.18 15.44 -6.87
N LEU A 160 23.10 15.03 -6.18
CA LEU A 160 22.10 15.90 -5.57
C LEU A 160 22.34 16.13 -4.07
N SER A 161 23.59 16.05 -3.62
CA SER A 161 23.96 16.16 -2.19
C SER A 161 23.54 17.48 -1.53
N GLU A 162 23.48 18.57 -2.27
CA GLU A 162 23.01 19.87 -1.79
C GLU A 162 21.50 20.05 -1.88
N CYS A 163 20.82 19.18 -2.66
CA CYS A 163 19.38 19.25 -2.82
C CYS A 163 18.66 18.72 -1.57
N PRO A 164 17.69 19.45 -1.01
CA PRO A 164 16.86 18.90 0.05
C PRO A 164 15.86 17.88 -0.49
N PHE A 165 15.49 16.92 0.35
CA PHE A 165 14.57 15.85 0.00
C PHE A 165 13.28 15.89 0.81
N LEU A 166 12.23 15.39 0.20
CA LEU A 166 10.92 15.12 0.76
C LEU A 166 10.71 13.60 0.72
N LEU A 167 10.60 12.96 1.88
CA LEU A 167 10.67 11.51 1.95
C LEU A 167 9.33 10.87 2.29
N ASN A 168 9.05 9.76 1.62
CA ASN A 168 7.96 8.86 1.97
C ASN A 168 8.29 8.10 3.26
N GLY A 169 7.25 7.57 3.93
CA GLY A 169 7.44 6.69 5.06
C GLY A 169 8.13 5.37 4.67
N LEU A 170 8.91 4.79 5.58
CA LEU A 170 9.62 3.52 5.34
C LEU A 170 8.72 2.31 5.06
N ASN A 171 7.42 2.42 5.30
CA ASN A 171 6.42 1.39 4.96
C ASN A 171 5.94 1.49 3.50
N ASP A 172 6.39 2.48 2.76
CA ASP A 172 6.12 2.70 1.35
C ASP A 172 7.27 2.20 0.48
N VAL A 173 6.97 1.72 -0.73
CA VAL A 173 7.98 1.17 -1.65
C VAL A 173 8.98 2.25 -2.09
N ALA A 174 8.48 3.46 -2.41
CA ALA A 174 9.34 4.59 -2.79
C ALA A 174 10.22 5.04 -1.61
N GLY A 175 9.69 5.01 -0.37
CA GLY A 175 10.46 5.31 0.83
C GLY A 175 11.58 4.29 1.11
N GLN A 176 11.32 3.00 0.88
CA GLN A 176 12.33 1.95 1.00
C GLN A 176 13.40 2.06 -0.08
N LEU A 177 12.97 2.31 -1.33
CA LEU A 177 13.90 2.45 -2.45
C LEU A 177 14.80 3.68 -2.27
N SER A 178 14.24 4.84 -1.94
CA SER A 178 15.02 6.06 -1.72
C SER A 178 16.08 5.86 -0.64
N ARG A 179 15.72 5.17 0.46
CA ARG A 179 16.68 4.85 1.52
C ARG A 179 17.81 3.97 1.02
N ARG A 180 17.50 2.91 0.28
CA ARG A 180 18.52 2.02 -0.31
C ARG A 180 19.44 2.76 -1.27
N LEU A 181 18.90 3.67 -2.09
CA LEU A 181 19.71 4.49 -3.01
C LEU A 181 20.66 5.41 -2.25
N PHE A 182 20.18 6.10 -1.21
CA PHE A 182 21.03 6.95 -0.39
C PHE A 182 22.12 6.15 0.34
N ASP A 183 21.77 5.03 0.94
CA ASP A 183 22.72 4.16 1.63
C ASP A 183 23.80 3.60 0.67
N ALA A 184 23.41 3.22 -0.56
CA ALA A 184 24.31 2.70 -1.58
C ALA A 184 25.39 3.69 -2.02
N VAL A 185 25.07 4.99 -2.03
CA VAL A 185 26.02 6.06 -2.42
C VAL A 185 26.59 6.82 -1.22
N GLY A 186 26.25 6.40 0.01
CA GLY A 186 26.70 7.06 1.24
C GLY A 186 26.16 8.48 1.43
N LEU A 187 25.02 8.80 0.81
CA LEU A 187 24.40 10.11 0.92
C LEU A 187 23.53 10.19 2.18
N ASN A 188 23.77 11.18 3.01
CA ASN A 188 22.86 11.54 4.11
C ASN A 188 22.08 12.81 3.71
N PRO A 189 20.86 12.65 3.15
CA PRO A 189 20.14 13.77 2.56
C PRO A 189 19.62 14.74 3.62
N THR A 190 19.59 16.03 3.30
CA THR A 190 18.84 17.03 4.07
C THR A 190 17.34 16.80 3.86
N VAL A 191 16.62 16.36 4.89
CA VAL A 191 15.19 16.10 4.81
C VAL A 191 14.40 17.33 5.28
N ARG A 192 13.60 17.96 4.38
CA ARG A 192 12.75 19.10 4.73
C ARG A 192 11.35 18.71 5.19
N ALA A 193 10.82 17.60 4.66
CA ALA A 193 9.54 17.06 5.11
C ALA A 193 9.47 15.57 4.91
N GLN A 194 8.62 14.92 5.71
CA GLN A 194 8.30 13.50 5.57
C GLN A 194 6.78 13.32 5.68
N SER A 195 6.20 12.52 4.77
CA SER A 195 4.77 12.23 4.76
C SER A 195 4.51 10.81 4.28
N LYS A 196 3.39 10.22 4.72
CA LYS A 196 2.84 8.98 4.15
C LYS A 196 1.97 9.26 2.91
N ASN A 197 1.61 10.51 2.69
CA ASN A 197 0.78 10.93 1.57
C ASN A 197 1.66 11.52 0.47
N ILE A 198 1.77 10.79 -0.64
CA ILE A 198 2.58 11.20 -1.79
C ILE A 198 2.08 12.50 -2.44
N GLU A 199 0.77 12.74 -2.47
CA GLU A 199 0.20 13.95 -3.03
C GLU A 199 0.69 15.21 -2.30
N THR A 200 0.85 15.10 -0.97
CA THR A 200 1.45 16.17 -0.17
C THR A 200 2.90 16.41 -0.56
N LEU A 201 3.69 15.34 -0.74
CA LEU A 201 5.10 15.44 -1.13
C LEU A 201 5.23 16.01 -2.54
N LEU A 202 4.41 15.55 -3.49
CA LEU A 202 4.36 16.10 -4.85
C LEU A 202 3.99 17.58 -4.84
N GLY A 203 2.99 17.96 -4.05
CA GLY A 203 2.59 19.36 -3.89
C GLY A 203 3.70 20.25 -3.34
N LEU A 204 4.53 19.74 -2.42
CA LEU A 204 5.72 20.43 -1.91
C LEU A 204 6.86 20.45 -2.95
N CYS A 205 7.06 19.34 -3.66
CA CYS A 205 8.08 19.22 -4.70
C CYS A 205 7.85 20.25 -5.83
N VAL A 206 6.64 20.36 -6.36
CA VAL A 206 6.27 21.35 -7.38
C VAL A 206 6.56 22.80 -6.93
N ARG A 207 6.45 23.06 -5.63
CA ARG A 207 6.74 24.37 -5.03
C ARG A 207 8.23 24.61 -4.72
N GLY A 208 9.10 23.69 -5.12
CA GLY A 208 10.53 23.81 -4.91
C GLY A 208 10.99 23.60 -3.46
N VAL A 209 10.20 22.92 -2.63
CA VAL A 209 10.60 22.66 -1.23
C VAL A 209 11.68 21.58 -1.15
N GLY A 210 11.68 20.61 -2.05
CA GLY A 210 12.67 19.54 -2.11
C GLY A 210 12.39 18.56 -3.24
N ALA A 211 13.33 17.65 -3.51
CA ALA A 211 13.16 16.52 -4.41
C ALA A 211 12.44 15.36 -3.72
N THR A 212 11.72 14.53 -4.48
CA THR A 212 10.99 13.38 -3.95
C THR A 212 10.98 12.20 -4.92
N PHE A 213 10.77 11.00 -4.41
CA PHE A 213 10.55 9.79 -5.21
C PHE A 213 9.06 9.46 -5.29
N SER A 214 8.58 9.19 -6.49
CA SER A 214 7.19 8.83 -6.73
C SER A 214 7.06 7.73 -7.79
#